data_78b0fd2037638e07942a2290609585aa
#
_entry.id   78b0fd2037638e07942a2290609585aa
#
_cell.length_a   1.000
_cell.length_b   1.000
_cell.length_c   1.000
_cell.angle_alpha   90.00
_cell.angle_beta   90.00
_cell.angle_gamma   90.00
#
_symmetry.space_group_name_H-M   'P 1'
#
loop_
_entity.id
_entity.type
_entity.pdbx_description
1 polymer ?
#
loop_
_entity_poly.entity_id
_entity_poly.type
_entity_poly.pdbx_seq_one_letter_code
_entity_poly.pdbx_strand_id
1 'polypeptide(L)'
;MNKEKLKEYFKSLGLDTVGITGVNVNYELEKKLKERIEKEHITGMEEPILENRINPKNIMKDAKSIIVCAFPYHIDNEKESNLSRYCRGLDYHIVAKELLQKVCDYLDENIEGFEYKIFVDNGPLVDRELAYLSGIGYFGINNNIITDKYGSYVFIGYIINNYEFSLDKPLDKECMKCGKCVKYCPGNALLGNYDMNPRKCLSYITQKKEELSLEEVKAIKNSGKIFGCDICQEVCPHNKNIKETHIEEFMKDLILNLDFEEIDEISNKEFKRRYGNRAFSWRGKKIIKRNIEIILEKS
;
A
#
# COMPACT_ATOMS: atom_id res chain seq x y z
N MET A 1 6.93 -23.21 -18.08
CA MET A 1 5.77 -22.49 -17.47
C MET A 1 5.31 -21.39 -18.41
N ASN A 2 4.02 -21.24 -18.67
CA ASN A 2 3.51 -20.08 -19.44
C ASN A 2 2.69 -19.15 -18.51
N LYS A 3 2.40 -17.93 -19.01
CA LYS A 3 1.70 -16.90 -18.24
C LYS A 3 0.26 -17.31 -17.87
N GLU A 4 -0.42 -18.04 -18.73
CA GLU A 4 -1.80 -18.49 -18.52
C GLU A 4 -1.87 -19.45 -17.32
N LYS A 5 -1.02 -20.45 -17.29
CA LYS A 5 -0.91 -21.39 -16.14
C LYS A 5 -0.57 -20.67 -14.84
N LEU A 6 0.33 -19.69 -14.91
CA LEU A 6 0.65 -18.86 -13.75
C LEU A 6 -0.59 -18.11 -13.25
N LYS A 7 -1.33 -17.42 -14.15
CA LYS A 7 -2.55 -16.68 -13.79
C LYS A 7 -3.66 -17.62 -13.27
N GLU A 8 -3.77 -18.83 -13.79
CA GLU A 8 -4.68 -19.86 -13.28
C GLU A 8 -4.33 -20.27 -11.85
N TYR A 9 -3.03 -20.45 -11.56
CA TYR A 9 -2.59 -20.75 -10.20
C TYR A 9 -2.86 -19.61 -9.23
N PHE A 10 -2.57 -18.36 -9.59
CA PHE A 10 -2.96 -17.20 -8.80
C PHE A 10 -4.48 -17.20 -8.51
N LYS A 11 -5.30 -17.46 -9.54
CA LYS A 11 -6.75 -17.51 -9.40
C LYS A 11 -7.21 -18.63 -8.44
N SER A 12 -6.52 -19.77 -8.42
CA SER A 12 -6.81 -20.86 -7.48
C SER A 12 -6.53 -20.48 -6.02
N LEU A 13 -5.63 -19.51 -5.80
CA LEU A 13 -5.36 -18.90 -4.48
C LEU A 13 -6.31 -17.73 -4.17
N GLY A 14 -7.30 -17.46 -5.03
CA GLY A 14 -8.18 -16.32 -4.91
C GLY A 14 -7.58 -14.99 -5.41
N LEU A 15 -6.42 -14.98 -6.03
CA LEU A 15 -5.74 -13.78 -6.50
C LEU A 15 -6.00 -13.59 -8.01
N ASP A 16 -6.85 -12.64 -8.35
CA ASP A 16 -7.34 -12.47 -9.74
C ASP A 16 -6.86 -11.18 -10.42
N THR A 17 -6.04 -10.39 -9.73
CA THR A 17 -5.47 -9.14 -10.23
C THR A 17 -3.95 -9.23 -10.24
N VAL A 18 -3.43 -9.85 -11.29
CA VAL A 18 -2.02 -10.20 -11.48
C VAL A 18 -1.55 -9.77 -12.87
N GLY A 19 -0.37 -9.19 -12.92
CA GLY A 19 0.29 -8.80 -14.17
C GLY A 19 1.80 -9.03 -14.10
N ILE A 20 2.45 -8.96 -15.25
CA ILE A 20 3.89 -9.19 -15.38
C ILE A 20 4.53 -8.02 -16.11
N THR A 21 5.59 -7.48 -15.52
CA THR A 21 6.38 -6.42 -16.15
C THR A 21 7.85 -6.83 -16.31
N GLY A 22 8.59 -6.07 -17.11
CA GLY A 22 10.00 -6.31 -17.37
C GLY A 22 10.92 -5.74 -16.30
N VAL A 23 12.22 -5.90 -16.55
CA VAL A 23 13.30 -5.51 -15.64
C VAL A 23 14.19 -4.39 -16.20
N ASN A 24 13.69 -3.66 -17.17
CA ASN A 24 14.41 -2.52 -17.73
C ASN A 24 14.49 -1.37 -16.73
N VAL A 25 15.58 -0.62 -16.77
CA VAL A 25 15.74 0.61 -15.97
C VAL A 25 14.67 1.60 -16.38
N ASN A 26 13.95 2.15 -15.37
CA ASN A 26 12.88 3.11 -15.61
C ASN A 26 13.39 4.56 -15.47
N TYR A 27 13.91 5.11 -16.55
CA TYR A 27 14.45 6.49 -16.58
C TYR A 27 13.35 7.56 -16.44
N GLU A 28 12.12 7.30 -16.85
CA GLU A 28 11.01 8.23 -16.64
C GLU A 28 10.65 8.34 -15.14
N LEU A 29 10.66 7.21 -14.44
CA LEU A 29 10.50 7.18 -12.99
C LEU A 29 11.66 7.88 -12.29
N GLU A 30 12.91 7.67 -12.75
CA GLU A 30 14.09 8.33 -12.21
C GLU A 30 13.94 9.84 -12.18
N LYS A 31 13.50 10.43 -13.31
CA LYS A 31 13.26 11.87 -13.41
C LYS A 31 12.23 12.34 -12.38
N LYS A 32 11.09 11.65 -12.28
CA LYS A 32 10.05 11.98 -11.30
C LYS A 32 10.56 11.88 -9.85
N LEU A 33 11.38 10.88 -9.54
CA LEU A 33 11.93 10.70 -8.20
C LEU A 33 12.97 11.78 -7.85
N LYS A 34 13.82 12.20 -8.81
CA LYS A 34 14.73 13.33 -8.63
C LYS A 34 13.99 14.63 -8.35
N GLU A 35 12.95 14.95 -9.13
CA GLU A 35 12.11 16.11 -8.88
C GLU A 35 11.45 16.10 -7.48
N ARG A 36 11.05 14.93 -6.99
CA ARG A 36 10.48 14.78 -5.63
C ARG A 36 11.53 14.99 -4.55
N ILE A 37 12.76 14.52 -4.76
CA ILE A 37 13.87 14.73 -3.84
C ILE A 37 14.21 16.24 -3.77
N GLU A 38 14.32 16.91 -4.92
CA GLU A 38 14.59 18.36 -5.00
C GLU A 38 13.51 19.21 -4.30
N LYS A 39 12.25 18.77 -4.39
CA LYS A 39 11.11 19.43 -3.70
C LYS A 39 10.96 19.01 -2.23
N GLU A 40 11.84 18.17 -1.71
CA GLU A 40 11.72 17.56 -0.39
C GLU A 40 10.41 16.77 -0.16
N HIS A 41 9.79 16.28 -1.24
CA HIS A 41 8.57 15.46 -1.22
C HIS A 41 8.88 13.97 -0.96
N ILE A 42 9.69 13.72 0.06
CA ILE A 42 10.10 12.39 0.53
C ILE A 42 9.87 12.30 2.04
N THR A 43 9.63 11.09 2.56
CA THR A 43 9.35 10.85 3.98
C THR A 43 10.56 10.32 4.75
N GLY A 44 11.55 9.77 4.04
CA GLY A 44 12.67 9.01 4.61
C GLY A 44 12.30 7.56 4.98
N MET A 45 11.11 7.10 4.60
CA MET A 45 10.70 5.69 4.72
C MET A 45 11.00 4.91 3.44
N GLU A 46 11.25 5.62 2.35
CA GLU A 46 11.55 5.06 1.03
C GLU A 46 12.98 4.50 0.99
N GLU A 47 13.23 3.56 0.08
CA GLU A 47 14.59 3.13 -0.27
C GLU A 47 15.46 4.36 -0.59
N PRO A 48 16.58 4.57 0.13
CA PRO A 48 17.38 5.79 -0.01
C PRO A 48 18.23 5.83 -1.29
N ILE A 49 18.54 4.65 -1.86
CA ILE A 49 19.37 4.55 -3.05
C ILE A 49 18.48 4.60 -4.29
N LEU A 50 18.55 5.71 -5.02
CA LEU A 50 17.68 5.97 -6.19
C LEU A 50 17.80 4.87 -7.25
N GLU A 51 19.01 4.38 -7.52
CA GLU A 51 19.27 3.34 -8.49
C GLU A 51 18.54 2.02 -8.15
N ASN A 52 18.38 1.71 -6.88
CA ASN A 52 17.65 0.53 -6.43
C ASN A 52 16.14 0.66 -6.72
N ARG A 53 15.63 1.89 -6.76
CA ARG A 53 14.21 2.17 -6.99
C ARG A 53 13.79 2.04 -8.45
N ILE A 54 14.74 2.11 -9.36
CA ILE A 54 14.50 2.17 -10.82
C ILE A 54 15.09 0.99 -11.59
N ASN A 55 16.01 0.23 -10.98
CA ASN A 55 16.73 -0.86 -11.64
C ASN A 55 16.58 -2.19 -10.89
N PRO A 56 15.67 -3.07 -11.32
CA PRO A 56 15.47 -4.37 -10.70
C PRO A 56 16.73 -5.25 -10.63
N LYS A 57 17.67 -5.07 -11.57
CA LYS A 57 18.92 -5.85 -11.61
C LYS A 57 19.91 -5.50 -10.51
N ASN A 58 19.77 -4.33 -9.86
CA ASN A 58 20.51 -4.02 -8.65
C ASN A 58 20.05 -4.88 -7.45
N ILE A 59 18.80 -5.34 -7.48
CA ILE A 59 18.21 -6.16 -6.43
C ILE A 59 18.47 -7.65 -6.69
N MET A 60 18.35 -8.07 -7.95
CA MET A 60 18.58 -9.43 -8.40
C MET A 60 19.24 -9.39 -9.78
N LYS A 61 20.53 -9.75 -9.84
CA LYS A 61 21.38 -9.60 -11.04
C LYS A 61 20.79 -10.33 -12.26
N ASP A 62 20.29 -11.54 -12.04
CA ASP A 62 19.76 -12.40 -13.07
C ASP A 62 18.25 -12.27 -13.28
N ALA A 63 17.66 -11.15 -12.79
CA ALA A 63 16.25 -10.86 -12.98
C ALA A 63 15.88 -10.77 -14.47
N LYS A 64 14.76 -11.41 -14.84
CA LYS A 64 14.21 -11.42 -16.20
C LYS A 64 12.78 -10.88 -16.28
N SER A 65 12.00 -11.08 -15.23
CA SER A 65 10.64 -10.52 -15.15
C SER A 65 10.24 -10.23 -13.71
N ILE A 66 9.17 -9.46 -13.55
CA ILE A 66 8.57 -9.13 -12.26
C ILE A 66 7.08 -9.47 -12.33
N ILE A 67 6.64 -10.37 -11.46
CA ILE A 67 5.24 -10.70 -11.27
C ILE A 67 4.69 -9.72 -10.23
N VAL A 68 3.59 -9.05 -10.53
CA VAL A 68 2.96 -8.06 -9.64
C VAL A 68 1.53 -8.50 -9.34
N CYS A 69 1.16 -8.47 -8.07
CA CYS A 69 -0.15 -8.87 -7.60
C CYS A 69 -0.79 -7.78 -6.75
N ALA A 70 -2.09 -7.54 -6.94
CA ALA A 70 -2.90 -6.70 -6.09
C ALA A 70 -3.74 -7.58 -5.14
N PHE A 71 -3.74 -7.20 -3.85
CA PHE A 71 -4.46 -7.88 -2.77
C PHE A 71 -5.58 -6.96 -2.29
N PRO A 72 -6.85 -7.21 -2.67
CA PRO A 72 -7.96 -6.35 -2.26
C PRO A 72 -8.19 -6.45 -0.76
N TYR A 73 -8.52 -5.29 -0.13
CA TYR A 73 -8.83 -5.22 1.31
C TYR A 73 -10.14 -4.49 1.62
N HIS A 74 -10.88 -4.07 0.61
CA HIS A 74 -12.17 -3.41 0.82
C HIS A 74 -13.21 -4.38 1.38
N ILE A 75 -13.89 -3.93 2.42
CA ILE A 75 -15.08 -4.55 2.98
C ILE A 75 -16.14 -3.45 3.08
N ASP A 76 -17.34 -3.72 2.63
CA ASP A 76 -18.47 -2.81 2.79
C ASP A 76 -18.93 -2.84 4.26
N ASN A 77 -18.28 -2.03 5.07
CA ASN A 77 -18.54 -1.88 6.48
C ASN A 77 -18.70 -0.40 6.79
N GLU A 78 -19.95 0.04 6.92
CA GLU A 78 -20.31 1.44 7.19
C GLU A 78 -20.06 1.87 8.65
N LYS A 79 -19.56 0.96 9.51
CA LYS A 79 -19.29 1.31 10.91
C LYS A 79 -18.19 2.36 11.01
N GLU A 80 -18.44 3.37 11.82
CA GLU A 80 -17.42 4.37 12.18
C GLU A 80 -16.20 3.71 12.79
N SER A 81 -15.03 4.22 12.43
CA SER A 81 -13.76 3.65 12.87
C SER A 81 -12.71 4.75 13.00
N ASN A 82 -11.95 4.73 14.07
CA ASN A 82 -10.79 5.61 14.23
C ASN A 82 -9.51 5.09 13.55
N LEU A 83 -9.58 3.91 12.93
CA LEU A 83 -8.51 3.31 12.13
C LEU A 83 -8.86 3.36 10.64
N SER A 84 -7.86 3.57 9.78
CA SER A 84 -8.04 3.43 8.34
C SER A 84 -8.28 1.97 7.94
N ARG A 85 -8.97 1.75 6.81
CA ARG A 85 -9.40 0.42 6.36
C ARG A 85 -8.25 -0.57 6.23
N TYR A 86 -7.11 -0.12 5.70
CA TYR A 86 -5.97 -0.99 5.41
C TYR A 86 -5.32 -1.63 6.63
N CYS A 87 -5.56 -1.12 7.83
CA CYS A 87 -4.92 -1.62 9.06
C CYS A 87 -5.88 -2.32 10.04
N ARG A 88 -7.14 -2.52 9.66
CA ARG A 88 -8.17 -3.13 10.53
C ARG A 88 -8.04 -4.65 10.64
N GLY A 89 -7.68 -5.34 9.56
CA GLY A 89 -7.46 -6.79 9.51
C GLY A 89 -6.05 -7.20 9.96
N LEU A 90 -5.66 -8.42 9.66
CA LEU A 90 -4.28 -8.87 9.85
C LEU A 90 -3.32 -8.02 9.02
N ASP A 91 -2.07 -7.96 9.47
CA ASP A 91 -1.03 -7.20 8.80
C ASP A 91 -0.82 -7.74 7.38
N TYR A 92 -1.07 -6.88 6.41
CA TYR A 92 -0.98 -7.22 4.99
C TYR A 92 0.41 -7.64 4.54
N HIS A 93 1.45 -7.21 5.22
CA HIS A 93 2.82 -7.69 4.95
C HIS A 93 2.93 -9.20 5.18
N ILE A 94 2.29 -9.71 6.24
CA ILE A 94 2.26 -11.13 6.56
C ILE A 94 1.43 -11.87 5.51
N VAL A 95 0.18 -11.47 5.35
CA VAL A 95 -0.79 -12.15 4.48
C VAL A 95 -0.34 -12.19 3.03
N ALA A 96 0.03 -11.04 2.47
CA ALA A 96 0.45 -10.97 1.07
C ALA A 96 1.76 -11.73 0.82
N LYS A 97 2.71 -11.69 1.78
CA LYS A 97 3.96 -12.44 1.67
C LYS A 97 3.72 -13.95 1.67
N GLU A 98 2.84 -14.45 2.54
CA GLU A 98 2.48 -15.87 2.59
C GLU A 98 1.81 -16.34 1.29
N LEU A 99 0.91 -15.52 0.72
CA LEU A 99 0.28 -15.82 -0.56
C LEU A 99 1.28 -15.83 -1.72
N LEU A 100 2.19 -14.84 -1.77
CA LEU A 100 3.26 -14.81 -2.77
C LEU A 100 4.26 -15.96 -2.59
N GLN A 101 4.53 -16.39 -1.35
CA GLN A 101 5.39 -17.53 -1.10
C GLN A 101 4.80 -18.82 -1.70
N LYS A 102 3.50 -19.07 -1.56
CA LYS A 102 2.83 -20.22 -2.20
C LYS A 102 3.01 -20.20 -3.72
N VAL A 103 2.97 -18.99 -4.34
CA VAL A 103 3.23 -18.85 -5.77
C VAL A 103 4.68 -19.19 -6.10
N CYS A 104 5.63 -18.74 -5.29
CA CYS A 104 7.04 -19.03 -5.50
C CYS A 104 7.34 -20.52 -5.35
N ASP A 105 6.75 -21.18 -4.34
CA ASP A 105 6.90 -22.63 -4.13
C ASP A 105 6.38 -23.41 -5.34
N TYR A 106 5.20 -23.04 -5.86
CA TYR A 106 4.67 -23.63 -7.09
C TYR A 106 5.58 -23.40 -8.30
N LEU A 107 6.18 -22.22 -8.44
CA LEU A 107 7.08 -21.92 -9.55
C LEU A 107 8.40 -22.69 -9.43
N ASP A 108 8.94 -22.82 -8.24
CA ASP A 108 10.16 -23.59 -7.96
C ASP A 108 9.99 -25.08 -8.28
N GLU A 109 8.84 -25.66 -7.96
CA GLU A 109 8.48 -27.02 -8.32
C GLU A 109 8.34 -27.26 -9.84
N ASN A 110 8.02 -26.22 -10.62
CA ASN A 110 7.69 -26.33 -12.05
C ASN A 110 8.73 -25.71 -12.99
N ILE A 111 9.76 -25.04 -12.47
CA ILE A 111 10.80 -24.36 -13.26
C ILE A 111 12.16 -24.72 -12.65
N GLU A 112 12.96 -25.48 -13.37
CA GLU A 112 14.30 -25.83 -12.95
C GLU A 112 15.19 -24.58 -12.77
N GLY A 113 15.83 -24.45 -11.62
CA GLY A 113 16.70 -23.32 -11.28
C GLY A 113 15.98 -22.00 -11.12
N PHE A 114 14.72 -22.02 -10.68
CA PHE A 114 13.95 -20.82 -10.39
C PHE A 114 14.51 -20.08 -9.16
N GLU A 115 14.87 -18.82 -9.36
CA GLU A 115 15.32 -17.93 -8.29
C GLU A 115 14.39 -16.72 -8.21
N TYR A 116 14.13 -16.25 -7.00
CA TYR A 116 13.17 -15.16 -6.77
C TYR A 116 13.46 -14.33 -5.52
N LYS A 117 12.87 -13.14 -5.48
CA LYS A 117 12.77 -12.30 -4.28
C LYS A 117 11.36 -11.74 -4.17
N ILE A 118 10.74 -11.87 -2.98
CA ILE A 118 9.39 -11.39 -2.68
C ILE A 118 9.46 -10.08 -1.94
N PHE A 119 8.60 -9.12 -2.33
CA PHE A 119 8.44 -7.83 -1.67
C PHE A 119 6.97 -7.48 -1.52
N VAL A 120 6.65 -6.87 -0.38
CA VAL A 120 5.34 -6.30 -0.07
C VAL A 120 5.60 -4.99 0.65
N ASP A 121 5.19 -3.87 0.06
CA ASP A 121 5.33 -2.48 0.55
C ASP A 121 6.80 -2.04 0.79
N ASN A 122 7.53 -2.71 1.64
CA ASN A 122 8.89 -2.32 2.04
C ASN A 122 9.98 -2.76 1.02
N GLY A 123 9.63 -2.95 -0.24
CA GLY A 123 10.57 -3.27 -1.30
C GLY A 123 11.34 -2.05 -1.81
N PRO A 124 12.49 -2.26 -2.46
CA PRO A 124 13.27 -1.15 -3.01
C PRO A 124 12.64 -0.52 -4.24
N LEU A 125 11.91 -1.28 -5.06
CA LEU A 125 11.23 -0.76 -6.24
C LEU A 125 9.96 0.00 -5.86
N VAL A 126 9.45 0.81 -6.79
CA VAL A 126 8.21 1.58 -6.58
C VAL A 126 7.00 0.72 -6.96
N ASP A 127 6.35 0.11 -5.99
CA ASP A 127 5.23 -0.84 -6.15
C ASP A 127 4.15 -0.35 -7.09
N ARG A 128 3.73 0.91 -6.95
CA ARG A 128 2.68 1.51 -7.79
C ARG A 128 3.11 1.65 -9.25
N GLU A 129 4.38 1.93 -9.50
CA GLU A 129 4.91 1.97 -10.86
C GLU A 129 4.92 0.56 -11.48
N LEU A 130 5.30 -0.46 -10.71
CA LEU A 130 5.24 -1.86 -11.15
C LEU A 130 3.79 -2.28 -11.46
N ALA A 131 2.85 -1.88 -10.62
CA ALA A 131 1.42 -2.14 -10.81
C ALA A 131 0.88 -1.48 -12.10
N TYR A 132 1.30 -0.26 -12.40
CA TYR A 132 0.98 0.42 -13.65
C TYR A 132 1.59 -0.31 -14.86
N LEU A 133 2.89 -0.58 -14.83
CA LEU A 133 3.62 -1.21 -15.94
C LEU A 133 3.13 -2.63 -16.24
N SER A 134 2.67 -3.36 -15.22
CA SER A 134 2.12 -4.72 -15.35
C SER A 134 0.64 -4.76 -15.75
N GLY A 135 0.00 -3.60 -15.94
CA GLY A 135 -1.39 -3.51 -16.39
C GLY A 135 -2.43 -3.95 -15.36
N ILE A 136 -2.09 -4.03 -14.06
CA ILE A 136 -3.08 -4.37 -13.03
C ILE A 136 -3.92 -3.18 -12.60
N GLY A 137 -3.49 -1.95 -12.91
CA GLY A 137 -4.21 -0.73 -12.63
C GLY A 137 -3.58 0.50 -13.28
N TYR A 138 -4.16 1.66 -13.04
CA TYR A 138 -3.69 2.95 -13.53
C TYR A 138 -3.64 3.97 -12.40
N PHE A 139 -2.84 5.01 -12.55
CA PHE A 139 -2.69 6.04 -11.53
C PHE A 139 -3.94 6.93 -11.38
N GLY A 140 -4.40 7.10 -10.15
CA GLY A 140 -5.27 8.21 -9.77
C GLY A 140 -4.48 9.49 -9.51
N ILE A 141 -5.11 10.68 -9.65
CA ILE A 141 -4.47 11.94 -9.24
C ILE A 141 -4.22 12.03 -7.73
N ASN A 142 -4.75 11.08 -6.96
CA ASN A 142 -4.44 10.87 -5.54
C ASN A 142 -3.20 9.98 -5.32
N ASN A 143 -2.47 9.66 -6.38
CA ASN A 143 -1.29 8.78 -6.38
C ASN A 143 -1.53 7.32 -5.97
N ASN A 144 -2.79 6.88 -5.83
CA ASN A 144 -3.09 5.46 -5.68
C ASN A 144 -3.21 4.78 -7.04
N ILE A 145 -2.97 3.47 -7.08
CA ILE A 145 -3.33 2.63 -8.22
C ILE A 145 -4.82 2.30 -8.13
N ILE A 146 -5.52 2.40 -9.25
CA ILE A 146 -6.94 2.10 -9.40
C ILE A 146 -7.06 0.86 -10.28
N THR A 147 -7.62 -0.20 -9.71
CA THR A 147 -7.95 -1.44 -10.42
C THR A 147 -9.42 -1.43 -10.85
N ASP A 148 -9.77 -2.21 -11.89
CA ASP A 148 -11.15 -2.25 -12.38
C ASP A 148 -12.13 -2.88 -11.38
N LYS A 149 -11.68 -3.89 -10.62
CA LYS A 149 -12.55 -4.67 -9.73
C LYS A 149 -12.67 -4.10 -8.33
N TYR A 150 -11.54 -3.63 -7.80
CA TYR A 150 -11.38 -3.31 -6.38
C TYR A 150 -11.08 -1.83 -6.13
N GLY A 151 -11.19 -1.00 -7.19
CA GLY A 151 -10.82 0.40 -7.09
C GLY A 151 -9.38 0.55 -6.61
N SER A 152 -9.16 1.48 -5.68
CA SER A 152 -7.83 1.70 -5.10
C SER A 152 -7.62 1.01 -3.74
N TYR A 153 -8.55 0.19 -3.28
CA TYR A 153 -8.44 -0.55 -2.02
C TYR A 153 -7.67 -1.87 -2.20
N VAL A 154 -6.43 -1.76 -2.64
CA VAL A 154 -5.53 -2.88 -2.88
C VAL A 154 -4.16 -2.63 -2.26
N PHE A 155 -3.56 -3.67 -1.67
CA PHE A 155 -2.12 -3.72 -1.43
C PHE A 155 -1.44 -4.24 -2.68
N ILE A 156 -0.16 -3.92 -2.84
CA ILE A 156 0.65 -4.38 -3.96
C ILE A 156 1.81 -5.17 -3.41
N GLY A 157 2.02 -6.35 -3.98
CA GLY A 157 3.21 -7.14 -3.74
C GLY A 157 3.80 -7.61 -5.06
N TYR A 158 5.08 -7.94 -5.08
CA TYR A 158 5.74 -8.36 -6.29
C TYR A 158 6.83 -9.40 -6.05
N ILE A 159 7.13 -10.17 -7.11
CA ILE A 159 8.16 -11.20 -7.16
C ILE A 159 9.12 -10.83 -8.29
N ILE A 160 10.37 -10.50 -7.96
CA ILE A 160 11.45 -10.42 -8.95
C ILE A 160 11.97 -11.83 -9.16
N ASN A 161 12.11 -12.28 -10.41
CA ASN A 161 12.53 -13.65 -10.70
C ASN A 161 13.42 -13.76 -11.95
N ASN A 162 14.16 -14.88 -12.07
CA ASN A 162 15.08 -15.17 -13.16
C ASN A 162 14.43 -15.90 -14.35
N TYR A 163 13.11 -16.05 -14.38
CA TYR A 163 12.38 -16.68 -15.48
C TYR A 163 11.78 -15.63 -16.41
N GLU A 164 11.84 -15.86 -17.71
CA GLU A 164 11.34 -14.96 -18.74
C GLU A 164 9.87 -15.25 -19.04
N PHE A 165 8.97 -14.54 -18.39
CA PHE A 165 7.55 -14.57 -18.70
C PHE A 165 7.20 -13.56 -19.81
N SER A 166 6.16 -13.84 -20.60
CA SER A 166 5.59 -12.83 -21.51
C SER A 166 4.97 -11.68 -20.73
N LEU A 167 5.37 -10.44 -21.07
CA LEU A 167 4.98 -9.25 -20.33
C LEU A 167 3.53 -8.84 -20.63
N ASP A 168 2.88 -8.24 -19.66
CA ASP A 168 1.66 -7.48 -19.85
C ASP A 168 2.00 -6.03 -20.24
N LYS A 169 0.99 -5.22 -20.59
CA LYS A 169 1.14 -3.81 -20.94
C LYS A 169 0.29 -2.95 -20.02
N PRO A 170 0.68 -1.70 -19.78
CA PRO A 170 -0.17 -0.75 -19.09
C PRO A 170 -1.56 -0.69 -19.70
N LEU A 171 -2.57 -0.48 -18.85
CA LEU A 171 -3.95 -0.30 -19.29
C LEU A 171 -4.08 1.04 -20.04
N ASP A 172 -4.85 1.04 -21.12
CA ASP A 172 -5.27 2.28 -21.81
C ASP A 172 -6.47 2.90 -21.07
N LYS A 173 -6.20 3.32 -19.82
CA LYS A 173 -7.16 3.92 -18.90
C LYS A 173 -6.52 5.02 -18.08
N GLU A 174 -7.33 6.02 -17.74
CA GLU A 174 -6.88 7.10 -16.89
C GLU A 174 -7.94 7.51 -15.84
N CYS A 175 -7.48 8.22 -14.83
CA CYS A 175 -8.33 8.83 -13.82
C CYS A 175 -9.20 9.92 -14.47
N MET A 176 -10.49 10.00 -14.07
CA MET A 176 -11.42 11.04 -14.55
C MET A 176 -11.05 12.47 -14.08
N LYS A 177 -10.02 12.64 -13.27
CA LYS A 177 -9.46 13.94 -12.83
C LYS A 177 -10.50 14.87 -12.19
N CYS A 178 -11.50 14.35 -11.49
CA CYS A 178 -12.59 15.11 -10.91
C CYS A 178 -12.19 16.04 -9.74
N GLY A 179 -10.96 15.93 -9.21
CA GLY A 179 -10.41 16.79 -8.18
C GLY A 179 -10.92 16.55 -6.75
N LYS A 180 -11.88 15.66 -6.51
CA LYS A 180 -12.45 15.43 -5.18
C LYS A 180 -11.40 15.04 -4.14
N CYS A 181 -10.49 14.12 -4.47
CA CYS A 181 -9.43 13.68 -3.57
C CYS A 181 -8.49 14.83 -3.16
N VAL A 182 -8.19 15.75 -4.08
CA VAL A 182 -7.39 16.95 -3.78
C VAL A 182 -8.16 17.88 -2.85
N LYS A 183 -9.44 18.16 -3.16
CA LYS A 183 -10.29 19.06 -2.38
C LYS A 183 -10.49 18.60 -0.93
N TYR A 184 -10.67 17.30 -0.72
CA TYR A 184 -10.98 16.74 0.60
C TYR A 184 -9.75 16.21 1.35
N CYS A 185 -8.52 16.36 0.83
CA CYS A 185 -7.30 15.91 1.51
C CYS A 185 -7.06 16.71 2.79
N PRO A 186 -7.14 16.11 3.99
CA PRO A 186 -7.11 16.84 5.26
C PRO A 186 -5.77 17.53 5.53
N GLY A 187 -4.66 17.00 5.02
CA GLY A 187 -3.34 17.62 5.14
C GLY A 187 -2.94 18.43 3.91
N ASN A 188 -3.81 18.58 2.89
CA ASN A 188 -3.45 19.20 1.61
C ASN A 188 -2.20 18.59 0.96
N ALA A 189 -2.06 17.27 1.11
CA ALA A 189 -0.92 16.53 0.58
C ALA A 189 -0.98 16.35 -0.93
N LEU A 190 -2.17 16.27 -1.51
CA LEU A 190 -2.39 16.04 -2.94
C LEU A 190 -2.36 17.36 -3.68
N LEU A 191 -1.42 17.50 -4.63
CA LEU A 191 -1.18 18.74 -5.36
C LEU A 191 -1.91 18.77 -6.72
N GLY A 192 -2.61 17.69 -7.08
CA GLY A 192 -3.12 17.49 -8.44
C GLY A 192 -2.02 17.01 -9.40
N ASN A 193 -2.40 16.80 -10.67
CA ASN A 193 -1.47 16.38 -11.73
C ASN A 193 -0.55 15.19 -11.35
N TYR A 194 -1.09 14.24 -10.57
CA TYR A 194 -0.35 13.05 -10.09
C TYR A 194 0.85 13.37 -9.19
N ASP A 195 0.90 14.56 -8.59
CA ASP A 195 1.93 14.97 -7.64
C ASP A 195 1.37 15.08 -6.22
N MET A 196 2.22 14.84 -5.23
CA MET A 196 1.87 14.95 -3.81
C MET A 196 3.08 15.28 -2.95
N ASN A 197 2.83 15.99 -1.85
CA ASN A 197 3.79 16.10 -0.75
C ASN A 197 3.44 15.03 0.32
N PRO A 198 4.16 13.91 0.39
CA PRO A 198 3.81 12.82 1.32
C PRO A 198 3.98 13.21 2.80
N ARG A 199 4.82 14.21 3.12
CA ARG A 199 4.98 14.72 4.50
C ARG A 199 3.70 15.36 5.04
N LYS A 200 2.83 15.87 4.15
CA LYS A 200 1.52 16.44 4.51
C LYS A 200 0.40 15.39 4.51
N CYS A 201 0.67 14.16 4.08
CA CYS A 201 -0.35 13.10 4.08
C CYS A 201 -0.72 12.71 5.50
N LEU A 202 -2.00 12.72 5.84
CA LEU A 202 -2.46 12.34 7.18
C LEU A 202 -2.03 10.92 7.55
N SER A 203 -1.98 10.00 6.59
CA SER A 203 -1.46 8.65 6.84
C SER A 203 0.00 8.67 7.31
N TYR A 204 0.84 9.55 6.78
CA TYR A 204 2.20 9.74 7.27
C TYR A 204 2.21 10.46 8.63
N ILE A 205 1.43 11.54 8.78
CA ILE A 205 1.39 12.36 10.01
C ILE A 205 1.00 11.50 11.22
N THR A 206 0.02 10.61 11.08
CA THR A 206 -0.39 9.70 12.17
C THR A 206 0.70 8.73 12.61
N GLN A 207 1.74 8.54 11.80
CA GLN A 207 2.86 7.62 12.04
C GLN A 207 4.17 8.33 12.41
N LYS A 208 4.19 9.66 12.41
CA LYS A 208 5.35 10.48 12.74
C LYS A 208 5.78 10.25 14.20
N LYS A 209 7.09 10.08 14.43
CA LYS A 209 7.66 9.97 15.79
C LYS A 209 8.02 11.33 16.37
N GLU A 210 8.35 12.27 15.49
CA GLU A 210 8.71 13.64 15.81
C GLU A 210 7.51 14.38 16.40
N GLU A 211 7.78 15.51 17.01
CA GLU A 211 6.74 16.43 17.46
C GLU A 211 5.87 16.90 16.30
N LEU A 212 4.58 16.99 16.55
CA LEU A 212 3.61 17.41 15.55
C LEU A 212 3.43 18.92 15.59
N SER A 213 3.34 19.55 14.43
CA SER A 213 2.95 20.95 14.32
C SER A 213 1.47 21.15 14.68
N LEU A 214 1.06 22.37 14.99
CA LEU A 214 -0.34 22.70 15.26
C LEU A 214 -1.27 22.32 14.10
N GLU A 215 -0.80 22.44 12.86
CA GLU A 215 -1.56 22.06 11.66
C GLU A 215 -1.74 20.55 11.57
N GLU A 216 -0.70 19.78 11.88
CA GLU A 216 -0.74 18.31 11.90
C GLU A 216 -1.66 17.79 13.00
N VAL A 217 -1.60 18.38 14.20
CA VAL A 217 -2.52 18.10 15.32
C VAL A 217 -3.97 18.37 14.88
N LYS A 218 -4.22 19.53 14.28
CA LYS A 218 -5.56 19.90 13.77
C LYS A 218 -6.05 18.91 12.70
N ALA A 219 -5.17 18.45 11.80
CA ALA A 219 -5.52 17.46 10.78
C ALA A 219 -5.94 16.12 11.39
N ILE A 220 -5.22 15.61 12.40
CA ILE A 220 -5.59 14.39 13.14
C ILE A 220 -6.96 14.59 13.81
N LYS A 221 -7.12 15.67 14.56
CA LYS A 221 -8.35 15.99 15.31
C LYS A 221 -9.57 16.03 14.41
N ASN A 222 -9.48 16.77 13.30
CA ASN A 222 -10.59 16.93 12.35
C ASN A 222 -10.96 15.64 11.61
N SER A 223 -10.01 14.72 11.45
CA SER A 223 -10.25 13.47 10.74
C SER A 223 -10.84 12.37 11.60
N GLY A 224 -10.65 12.43 12.92
CA GLY A 224 -10.98 11.36 13.87
C GLY A 224 -10.16 10.07 13.65
N LYS A 225 -9.06 10.12 12.88
CA LYS A 225 -8.22 8.94 12.59
C LYS A 225 -6.97 8.95 13.46
N ILE A 226 -6.77 7.85 14.19
CA ILE A 226 -5.57 7.65 15.01
C ILE A 226 -4.43 6.98 14.25
N PHE A 227 -4.75 6.32 13.12
CA PHE A 227 -3.76 5.68 12.25
C PHE A 227 -4.26 5.56 10.82
N GLY A 228 -3.43 6.04 9.87
CA GLY A 228 -3.76 6.01 8.45
C GLY A 228 -4.81 7.05 8.04
N CYS A 229 -5.24 6.99 6.78
CA CYS A 229 -6.27 7.87 6.22
C CYS A 229 -6.83 7.29 4.93
N ASP A 230 -8.14 7.23 4.79
CA ASP A 230 -8.82 6.74 3.58
C ASP A 230 -9.56 7.83 2.80
N ILE A 231 -9.57 9.09 3.25
CA ILE A 231 -10.44 10.14 2.73
C ILE A 231 -10.32 10.32 1.21
N CYS A 232 -9.11 10.29 0.66
CA CYS A 232 -8.91 10.41 -0.78
C CYS A 232 -9.45 9.22 -1.58
N GLN A 233 -9.58 8.05 -0.94
CA GLN A 233 -10.17 6.84 -1.52
C GLN A 233 -11.70 6.84 -1.35
N GLU A 234 -12.21 7.26 -0.19
CA GLU A 234 -13.66 7.32 0.13
C GLU A 234 -14.41 8.30 -0.79
N VAL A 235 -13.82 9.45 -1.11
CA VAL A 235 -14.45 10.44 -2.00
C VAL A 235 -14.26 10.11 -3.49
N CYS A 236 -13.50 9.07 -3.83
CA CYS A 236 -13.15 8.73 -5.19
C CYS A 236 -14.30 8.01 -5.91
N PRO A 237 -14.79 8.53 -7.07
CA PRO A 237 -15.84 7.85 -7.83
C PRO A 237 -15.44 6.47 -8.34
N HIS A 238 -14.15 6.23 -8.57
CA HIS A 238 -13.65 4.91 -9.00
C HIS A 238 -13.73 3.83 -7.91
N ASN A 239 -14.02 4.21 -6.67
CA ASN A 239 -14.24 3.30 -5.55
C ASN A 239 -15.73 3.04 -5.26
N LYS A 240 -16.63 3.49 -6.14
CA LYS A 240 -18.05 3.17 -6.04
C LYS A 240 -18.35 1.84 -6.74
N ASN A 241 -19.19 1.02 -6.11
CA ASN A 241 -19.64 -0.27 -6.66
C ASN A 241 -18.48 -1.24 -7.00
N ILE A 242 -17.42 -1.18 -6.22
CA ILE A 242 -16.28 -2.10 -6.31
C ILE A 242 -16.60 -3.41 -5.59
N LYS A 243 -15.84 -4.46 -5.91
CA LYS A 243 -15.96 -5.73 -5.21
C LYS A 243 -15.29 -5.68 -3.84
N GLU A 244 -15.90 -6.39 -2.90
CA GLU A 244 -15.25 -6.66 -1.62
C GLU A 244 -14.07 -7.61 -1.77
N THR A 245 -13.21 -7.61 -0.76
CA THR A 245 -12.15 -8.62 -0.65
C THR A 245 -12.76 -9.98 -0.42
N HIS A 246 -12.06 -11.00 -0.89
CA HIS A 246 -12.33 -12.40 -0.58
C HIS A 246 -11.17 -13.04 0.19
N ILE A 247 -10.17 -12.24 0.57
CA ILE A 247 -9.05 -12.69 1.39
C ILE A 247 -9.52 -12.71 2.84
N GLU A 248 -9.73 -13.92 3.38
CA GLU A 248 -10.33 -14.13 4.70
C GLU A 248 -9.59 -13.43 5.84
N GLU A 249 -8.26 -13.37 5.77
CA GLU A 249 -7.39 -12.73 6.74
C GLU A 249 -7.63 -11.23 6.85
N PHE A 250 -8.16 -10.61 5.81
CA PHE A 250 -8.54 -9.19 5.82
C PHE A 250 -9.98 -8.95 6.27
N MET A 251 -10.79 -10.01 6.40
CA MET A 251 -12.20 -9.94 6.81
C MET A 251 -12.42 -10.35 8.26
N LYS A 252 -11.54 -11.18 8.82
CA LYS A 252 -11.67 -11.74 10.18
C LYS A 252 -11.04 -10.85 11.24
N ASP A 253 -11.60 -10.90 12.45
CA ASP A 253 -11.05 -10.26 13.64
C ASP A 253 -10.72 -8.77 13.46
N LEU A 254 -11.61 -8.05 12.77
CA LEU A 254 -11.42 -6.63 12.48
C LEU A 254 -11.38 -5.79 13.76
N ILE A 255 -10.36 -4.95 13.88
CA ILE A 255 -10.28 -3.92 14.89
C ILE A 255 -10.71 -2.60 14.25
N LEU A 256 -11.85 -2.08 14.67
CA LEU A 256 -12.40 -0.83 14.13
C LEU A 256 -11.98 0.39 14.93
N ASN A 257 -11.93 0.24 16.25
CA ASN A 257 -11.59 1.32 17.17
C ASN A 257 -10.60 0.83 18.23
N LEU A 258 -9.75 1.74 18.67
CA LEU A 258 -8.94 1.58 19.86
C LEU A 258 -9.32 2.69 20.83
N ASP A 259 -9.62 2.32 22.07
CA ASP A 259 -10.04 3.23 23.12
C ASP A 259 -8.86 3.67 23.97
N PHE A 260 -8.99 4.88 24.55
CA PHE A 260 -7.90 5.47 25.36
C PHE A 260 -7.60 4.63 26.59
N GLU A 261 -8.63 4.25 27.33
CA GLU A 261 -8.52 3.49 28.58
C GLU A 261 -7.79 2.16 28.33
N GLU A 262 -8.22 1.42 27.30
CA GLU A 262 -7.56 0.17 26.93
C GLU A 262 -6.08 0.36 26.58
N ILE A 263 -5.78 1.38 25.76
CA ILE A 263 -4.40 1.63 25.31
C ILE A 263 -3.54 2.18 26.47
N ASP A 264 -4.09 2.99 27.36
CA ASP A 264 -3.34 3.56 28.46
C ASP A 264 -2.93 2.50 29.50
N GLU A 265 -3.83 1.63 29.89
CA GLU A 265 -3.66 0.62 30.94
C GLU A 265 -2.66 -0.48 30.58
N ILE A 266 -2.53 -0.86 29.31
CA ILE A 266 -1.67 -1.98 28.91
C ILE A 266 -0.19 -1.56 28.82
N SER A 267 0.71 -2.50 29.17
CA SER A 267 2.15 -2.32 28.95
C SER A 267 2.53 -2.39 27.47
N ASN A 268 3.73 -1.90 27.11
CA ASN A 268 4.25 -2.06 25.75
C ASN A 268 4.37 -3.53 25.32
N LYS A 269 4.68 -4.43 26.26
CA LYS A 269 4.75 -5.88 26.03
C LYS A 269 3.36 -6.44 25.70
N GLU A 270 2.36 -6.02 26.47
CA GLU A 270 0.97 -6.44 26.26
C GLU A 270 0.40 -5.86 24.95
N PHE A 271 0.68 -4.59 24.64
CA PHE A 271 0.33 -3.99 23.36
C PHE A 271 0.88 -4.80 22.19
N LYS A 272 2.18 -5.16 22.24
CA LYS A 272 2.80 -5.99 21.19
C LYS A 272 2.19 -7.39 21.13
N ARG A 273 1.80 -7.97 22.28
CA ARG A 273 1.15 -9.28 22.31
C ARG A 273 -0.25 -9.25 21.67
N ARG A 274 -1.05 -8.22 21.93
CA ARG A 274 -2.42 -8.08 21.39
C ARG A 274 -2.45 -7.67 19.93
N TYR A 275 -1.57 -6.73 19.54
CA TYR A 275 -1.66 -6.01 18.28
C TYR A 275 -0.45 -6.19 17.36
N GLY A 276 0.55 -6.99 17.75
CA GLY A 276 1.79 -7.15 16.99
C GLY A 276 1.63 -7.70 15.57
N ASN A 277 0.48 -8.31 15.28
CA ASN A 277 0.08 -8.79 13.96
C ASN A 277 -0.84 -7.80 13.20
N ARG A 278 -0.86 -6.52 13.60
CA ARG A 278 -1.64 -5.45 12.96
C ARG A 278 -0.73 -4.36 12.42
N ALA A 279 -1.00 -3.88 11.23
CA ALA A 279 -0.18 -2.86 10.59
C ALA A 279 -0.07 -1.57 11.41
N PHE A 280 -1.09 -1.18 12.18
CA PHE A 280 -1.02 0.01 13.03
C PHE A 280 -0.06 -0.11 14.22
N SER A 281 0.40 -1.31 14.56
CA SER A 281 1.22 -1.53 15.76
C SER A 281 2.71 -1.21 15.56
N TRP A 282 3.19 -1.09 14.34
CA TRP A 282 4.62 -1.03 14.02
C TRP A 282 5.38 0.17 14.63
N ARG A 283 4.70 1.29 14.84
CA ARG A 283 5.25 2.47 15.53
C ARG A 283 5.16 2.39 17.05
N GLY A 284 4.46 1.38 17.57
CA GLY A 284 4.28 1.12 18.99
C GLY A 284 3.19 1.92 19.66
N LYS A 285 2.85 1.54 20.89
CA LYS A 285 1.78 2.07 21.73
C LYS A 285 1.80 3.60 21.86
N LYS A 286 2.99 4.20 22.06
CA LYS A 286 3.14 5.65 22.32
C LYS A 286 2.52 6.52 21.23
N ILE A 287 2.69 6.13 19.97
CA ILE A 287 2.16 6.89 18.83
C ILE A 287 0.63 6.77 18.75
N ILE A 288 0.10 5.58 18.94
CA ILE A 288 -1.35 5.35 19.00
C ILE A 288 -1.98 6.16 20.13
N LYS A 289 -1.42 6.07 21.36
CA LYS A 289 -1.91 6.82 22.52
C LYS A 289 -1.91 8.33 22.25
N ARG A 290 -0.81 8.90 21.76
CA ARG A 290 -0.71 10.33 21.40
C ARG A 290 -1.86 10.74 20.45
N ASN A 291 -2.12 9.95 19.42
CA ASN A 291 -3.14 10.31 18.43
C ASN A 291 -4.56 10.19 18.99
N ILE A 292 -4.81 9.26 19.92
CA ILE A 292 -6.08 9.19 20.66
C ILE A 292 -6.25 10.43 21.55
N GLU A 293 -5.22 10.81 22.31
CA GLU A 293 -5.23 12.00 23.16
C GLU A 293 -5.58 13.27 22.37
N ILE A 294 -4.95 13.45 21.19
CA ILE A 294 -5.24 14.58 20.30
C ILE A 294 -6.73 14.62 19.90
N ILE A 295 -7.35 13.48 19.62
CA ILE A 295 -8.77 13.44 19.24
C ILE A 295 -9.69 13.72 20.42
N LEU A 296 -9.32 13.27 21.62
CA LEU A 296 -10.12 13.44 22.84
C LEU A 296 -10.00 14.84 23.45
N GLU A 297 -8.90 15.55 23.22
CA GLU A 297 -8.76 16.94 23.69
C GLU A 297 -9.90 17.82 23.20
N LYS A 298 -10.70 18.34 24.13
CA LYS A 298 -11.75 19.31 23.83
C LYS A 298 -11.12 20.59 23.28
N SER A 299 -11.70 21.14 22.21
CA SER A 299 -11.32 22.41 21.57
C SER A 299 -11.54 23.58 22.51
#